data_88f8acf187f09fbb0777758625ff68e6
#
_entry.id   88f8acf187f09fbb0777758625ff68e6
#
_cell.length_a   1.000
_cell.length_b   1.000
_cell.length_c   1.000
_cell.angle_alpha   90.00
_cell.angle_beta   90.00
_cell.angle_gamma   90.00
#
_symmetry.space_group_name_H-M   'P 1'
#
loop_
_entity.id
_entity.type
_entity.pdbx_description
1 polymer ?
#
loop_
_entity_poly.entity_id
_entity_poly.type
_entity_poly.pdbx_seq_one_letter_code
_entity_poly.pdbx_strand_id
1 'polypeptide(L)'
;DHDPRVLLPCLLDLRCAKIILTRNPVESYISWKIARQTGQWKLQNINRRKENQKIAFDAKEFSEYLTQIQNFNLYLNARLQTTGQTAFQLNYEDLQNQDVINGTARFLGSTGEIEAVKAKLLPQNPVALSEKVENFPAMQAELAQIDRFNLARVPDFEPRRRPVISHYIATSRGSLLFMPVRSGPVETISQWLSALDDVDLSELLTAFDPPALKSWQQAHPGHRSFTVIRHPVARAHYVFCTRILSTEPQQFSRIRNILGRFFHIKLPENANDHAYDL
;
A
#
# COMPACT_ATOMS: atom_id res chain seq x y z
N ASP A 1 1.83 -23.61 2.18
CA ASP A 1 0.82 -24.49 1.56
C ASP A 1 -0.55 -24.13 2.11
N HIS A 2 -1.46 -23.73 1.25
CA HIS A 2 -2.86 -23.49 1.57
C HIS A 2 -3.72 -24.55 0.87
N ASP A 3 -4.70 -25.07 1.58
CA ASP A 3 -5.66 -26.00 0.99
C ASP A 3 -6.72 -25.19 0.22
N PRO A 4 -6.75 -25.27 -1.11
CA PRO A 4 -7.72 -24.52 -1.91
C PRO A 4 -9.16 -24.90 -1.60
N ARG A 5 -9.41 -26.09 -1.04
CA ARG A 5 -10.75 -26.54 -0.61
C ARG A 5 -11.27 -25.74 0.59
N VAL A 6 -10.37 -25.15 1.40
CA VAL A 6 -10.73 -24.29 2.53
C VAL A 6 -10.65 -22.82 2.14
N LEU A 7 -9.58 -22.42 1.46
CA LEU A 7 -9.35 -21.02 1.10
C LEU A 7 -10.46 -20.46 0.20
N LEU A 8 -10.81 -21.16 -0.87
CA LEU A 8 -11.73 -20.64 -1.86
C LEU A 8 -13.15 -20.42 -1.30
N PRO A 9 -13.77 -21.37 -0.56
CA PRO A 9 -15.05 -21.11 0.08
C PRO A 9 -15.04 -19.92 1.04
N CYS A 10 -14.01 -19.82 1.89
CA CYS A 10 -13.88 -18.70 2.82
C CYS A 10 -13.70 -17.36 2.08
N LEU A 11 -12.95 -17.34 0.98
CA LEU A 11 -12.70 -16.14 0.19
C LEU A 11 -13.96 -15.65 -0.54
N LEU A 12 -14.80 -16.56 -1.00
CA LEU A 12 -16.04 -16.24 -1.70
C LEU A 12 -17.22 -15.94 -0.76
N ASP A 13 -17.23 -16.44 0.47
CA ASP A 13 -18.32 -16.20 1.41
C ASP A 13 -18.33 -14.73 1.89
N LEU A 14 -19.37 -13.99 1.52
CA LEU A 14 -19.56 -12.59 1.89
C LEU A 14 -19.70 -12.36 3.42
N ARG A 15 -20.05 -13.40 4.17
CA ARG A 15 -20.18 -13.33 5.64
C ARG A 15 -18.83 -13.45 6.35
N CYS A 16 -17.81 -13.95 5.66
CA CYS A 16 -16.47 -14.05 6.21
C CYS A 16 -15.75 -12.72 6.04
N ALA A 17 -15.34 -12.10 7.14
CA ALA A 17 -14.42 -10.97 7.11
C ALA A 17 -13.03 -11.45 6.66
N LYS A 18 -12.36 -10.68 5.80
CA LYS A 18 -11.02 -10.99 5.28
C LYS A 18 -9.99 -10.06 5.88
N ILE A 19 -8.91 -10.64 6.40
CA ILE A 19 -7.72 -9.90 6.84
C ILE A 19 -6.55 -10.41 6.01
N ILE A 20 -5.87 -9.50 5.31
CA ILE A 20 -4.65 -9.81 4.58
C ILE A 20 -3.47 -9.29 5.40
N LEU A 21 -2.70 -10.23 5.94
CA LEU A 21 -1.47 -9.94 6.66
C LEU A 21 -0.31 -9.91 5.67
N THR A 22 0.40 -8.78 5.62
CA THR A 22 1.59 -8.60 4.78
C THR A 22 2.84 -8.43 5.63
N ARG A 23 3.97 -8.80 5.08
CA ARG A 23 5.29 -8.60 5.67
C ARG A 23 6.29 -8.31 4.58
N ASN A 24 7.37 -7.59 4.91
CA ASN A 24 8.48 -7.38 3.98
C ASN A 24 8.98 -8.74 3.43
N PRO A 25 8.97 -8.95 2.10
CA PRO A 25 9.31 -10.25 1.51
C PRO A 25 10.73 -10.72 1.83
N VAL A 26 11.70 -9.79 1.91
CA VAL A 26 13.09 -10.12 2.24
C VAL A 26 13.19 -10.63 3.66
N GLU A 27 12.60 -9.91 4.63
CA GLU A 27 12.60 -10.35 6.03
C GLU A 27 11.83 -11.65 6.23
N SER A 28 10.74 -11.83 5.50
CA SER A 28 9.94 -13.05 5.54
C SER A 28 10.73 -14.25 5.03
N TYR A 29 11.41 -14.09 3.90
CA TYR A 29 12.28 -15.12 3.32
C TYR A 29 13.44 -15.50 4.25
N ILE A 30 14.17 -14.50 4.77
CA ILE A 30 15.28 -14.74 5.71
C ILE A 30 14.79 -15.47 6.97
N SER A 31 13.68 -15.02 7.54
CA SER A 31 13.07 -15.66 8.70
C SER A 31 12.67 -17.10 8.42
N TRP A 32 12.10 -17.36 7.25
CA TRP A 32 11.72 -18.70 6.80
C TRP A 32 12.94 -19.62 6.65
N LYS A 33 14.03 -19.14 6.03
CA LYS A 33 15.28 -19.92 5.91
C LYS A 33 15.86 -20.25 7.28
N ILE A 34 15.94 -19.28 8.18
CA ILE A 34 16.43 -19.52 9.55
C ILE A 34 15.55 -20.55 10.27
N ALA A 35 14.23 -20.41 10.19
CA ALA A 35 13.31 -21.33 10.83
C ALA A 35 13.46 -22.76 10.27
N ARG A 36 13.64 -22.89 8.95
CA ARG A 36 13.90 -24.18 8.28
C ARG A 36 15.22 -24.81 8.72
N GLN A 37 16.28 -24.02 8.82
CA GLN A 37 17.61 -24.49 9.24
C GLN A 37 17.66 -24.88 10.71
N THR A 38 17.03 -24.07 11.58
CA THR A 38 17.05 -24.28 13.03
C THR A 38 15.96 -25.23 13.52
N GLY A 39 14.93 -25.49 12.73
CA GLY A 39 13.71 -26.18 13.12
C GLY A 39 12.87 -25.41 14.12
N GLN A 40 13.20 -24.14 14.41
CA GLN A 40 12.49 -23.31 15.37
C GLN A 40 11.50 -22.37 14.67
N TRP A 41 10.22 -22.71 14.71
CA TRP A 41 9.15 -21.94 14.06
C TRP A 41 8.43 -20.97 15.02
N LYS A 42 8.58 -21.17 16.33
CA LYS A 42 7.95 -20.35 17.38
C LYS A 42 8.91 -20.13 18.54
N LEU A 43 8.90 -18.93 19.10
CA LEU A 43 9.64 -18.60 20.31
C LEU A 43 8.67 -18.02 21.35
N GLN A 44 8.40 -18.79 22.41
CA GLN A 44 7.58 -18.39 23.54
C GLN A 44 8.41 -18.10 24.80
N ASN A 45 9.63 -18.60 24.85
CA ASN A 45 10.55 -18.42 25.97
C ASN A 45 11.93 -18.03 25.44
N ILE A 46 12.41 -16.86 25.85
CA ILE A 46 13.69 -16.31 25.39
C ILE A 46 14.89 -17.22 25.66
N ASN A 47 14.84 -17.97 26.77
CA ASN A 47 15.90 -18.92 27.15
C ASN A 47 15.98 -20.13 26.20
N ARG A 48 14.99 -20.33 25.35
CA ARG A 48 14.98 -21.38 24.31
C ARG A 48 15.34 -20.85 22.93
N ARG A 49 15.80 -19.60 22.83
CA ARG A 49 16.29 -19.05 21.58
C ARG A 49 17.53 -19.82 21.14
N LYS A 50 17.49 -20.39 19.95
CA LYS A 50 18.69 -20.95 19.32
C LYS A 50 19.60 -19.82 18.90
N GLU A 51 20.91 -20.05 18.97
CA GLU A 51 21.91 -19.06 18.54
C GLU A 51 21.63 -18.54 17.15
N ASN A 52 21.99 -17.27 16.91
CA ASN A 52 21.80 -16.58 15.64
C ASN A 52 22.62 -17.29 14.53
N GLN A 53 22.01 -18.26 13.86
CA GLN A 53 22.61 -18.84 12.68
C GLN A 53 22.43 -17.90 11.50
N LYS A 54 23.53 -17.59 10.83
CA LYS A 54 23.49 -16.89 9.56
C LYS A 54 23.04 -17.87 8.46
N ILE A 55 22.38 -17.32 7.46
CA ILE A 55 21.97 -18.06 6.26
C ILE A 55 22.64 -17.46 5.03
N ALA A 56 22.95 -18.29 4.06
CA ALA A 56 23.30 -17.81 2.74
C ALA A 56 22.04 -17.40 1.96
N PHE A 57 22.03 -16.17 1.44
CA PHE A 57 20.98 -15.70 0.54
C PHE A 57 21.19 -16.31 -0.84
N ASP A 58 20.13 -16.87 -1.41
CA ASP A 58 20.08 -17.40 -2.76
C ASP A 58 19.11 -16.55 -3.59
N ALA A 59 19.64 -15.87 -4.60
CA ALA A 59 18.88 -14.96 -5.45
C ALA A 59 17.80 -15.67 -6.26
N LYS A 60 18.07 -16.87 -6.76
CA LYS A 60 17.11 -17.65 -7.53
C LYS A 60 15.97 -18.13 -6.65
N GLU A 61 16.28 -18.74 -5.50
CA GLU A 61 15.29 -19.19 -4.53
C GLU A 61 14.42 -18.02 -4.04
N PHE A 62 15.06 -16.87 -3.79
CA PHE A 62 14.32 -15.65 -3.40
C PHE A 62 13.40 -15.15 -4.51
N SER A 63 13.83 -15.16 -5.76
CA SER A 63 13.00 -14.75 -6.90
C SER A 63 11.78 -15.67 -7.08
N GLU A 64 11.96 -16.98 -6.91
CA GLU A 64 10.86 -17.95 -6.94
C GLU A 64 9.88 -17.72 -5.78
N TYR A 65 10.40 -17.51 -4.57
CA TYR A 65 9.61 -17.18 -3.38
C TYR A 65 8.81 -15.89 -3.57
N LEU A 66 9.44 -14.85 -4.10
CA LEU A 66 8.81 -13.55 -4.38
C LEU A 66 7.69 -13.70 -5.41
N THR A 67 7.93 -14.45 -6.48
CA THR A 67 6.94 -14.73 -7.53
C THR A 67 5.71 -15.45 -6.97
N GLN A 68 5.90 -16.41 -6.06
CA GLN A 68 4.79 -17.12 -5.41
C GLN A 68 3.93 -16.16 -4.56
N ILE A 69 4.56 -15.28 -3.77
CA ILE A 69 3.84 -14.28 -2.97
C ILE A 69 3.07 -13.31 -3.89
N GLN A 70 3.70 -12.83 -4.94
CA GLN A 70 3.08 -11.92 -5.90
C GLN A 70 1.86 -12.54 -6.57
N ASN A 71 1.98 -13.75 -7.07
CA ASN A 71 0.89 -14.48 -7.72
C ASN A 71 -0.27 -14.73 -6.75
N PHE A 72 0.05 -15.07 -5.50
CA PHE A 72 -0.97 -15.26 -4.46
C PHE A 72 -1.70 -13.96 -4.15
N ASN A 73 -1.00 -12.84 -4.00
CA ASN A 73 -1.61 -11.53 -3.77
C ASN A 73 -2.50 -11.09 -4.95
N LEU A 74 -2.05 -11.31 -6.18
CA LEU A 74 -2.86 -11.05 -7.37
C LEU A 74 -4.13 -11.88 -7.39
N TYR A 75 -4.03 -13.17 -7.06
CA TYR A 75 -5.18 -14.06 -6.95
C TYR A 75 -6.18 -13.57 -5.90
N LEU A 76 -5.73 -13.24 -4.68
CA LEU A 76 -6.58 -12.72 -3.61
C LEU A 76 -7.29 -11.44 -4.04
N ASN A 77 -6.54 -10.47 -4.56
CA ASN A 77 -7.09 -9.18 -4.98
C ASN A 77 -8.11 -9.34 -6.11
N ALA A 78 -7.82 -10.17 -7.11
CA ALA A 78 -8.76 -10.44 -8.20
C ALA A 78 -10.07 -11.05 -7.68
N ARG A 79 -10.00 -11.98 -6.71
CA ARG A 79 -11.19 -12.58 -6.11
C ARG A 79 -12.02 -11.59 -5.30
N LEU A 80 -11.37 -10.75 -4.51
CA LEU A 80 -12.05 -9.70 -3.75
C LEU A 80 -12.72 -8.70 -4.68
N GLN A 81 -12.04 -8.26 -5.74
CA GLN A 81 -12.59 -7.33 -6.72
C GLN A 81 -13.80 -7.92 -7.46
N THR A 82 -13.70 -9.16 -7.94
CA THR A 82 -14.81 -9.80 -8.69
C THR A 82 -16.03 -10.09 -7.83
N THR A 83 -15.87 -10.16 -6.51
CA THR A 83 -16.96 -10.40 -5.56
C THR A 83 -17.41 -9.13 -4.84
N GLY A 84 -16.85 -7.98 -5.18
CA GLY A 84 -17.18 -6.70 -4.53
C GLY A 84 -16.79 -6.63 -3.05
N GLN A 85 -15.85 -7.46 -2.62
CA GLN A 85 -15.42 -7.53 -1.22
C GLN A 85 -14.16 -6.70 -0.99
N THR A 86 -13.96 -6.30 0.27
CA THR A 86 -12.75 -5.66 0.75
C THR A 86 -12.10 -6.48 1.86
N ALA A 87 -10.78 -6.39 2.00
CA ALA A 87 -10.06 -6.98 3.12
C ALA A 87 -9.47 -5.88 4.01
N PHE A 88 -9.37 -6.15 5.30
CA PHE A 88 -8.56 -5.34 6.20
C PHE A 88 -7.09 -5.65 5.94
N GLN A 89 -6.34 -4.62 5.55
CA GLN A 89 -4.90 -4.76 5.31
C GLN A 89 -4.15 -4.57 6.62
N LEU A 90 -3.40 -5.57 7.03
CA LEU A 90 -2.64 -5.56 8.26
C LEU A 90 -1.18 -5.88 7.94
N ASN A 91 -0.25 -5.06 8.41
CA ASN A 91 1.16 -5.39 8.27
C ASN A 91 1.70 -6.02 9.53
N TYR A 92 2.66 -6.89 9.35
CA TYR A 92 3.31 -7.61 10.42
C TYR A 92 3.90 -6.67 11.49
N GLU A 93 4.47 -5.55 11.05
CA GLU A 93 5.08 -4.54 11.92
C GLU A 93 4.06 -3.84 12.81
N ASP A 94 2.79 -3.78 12.37
CA ASP A 94 1.71 -3.13 13.12
C ASP A 94 1.02 -4.05 14.14
N LEU A 95 1.38 -5.32 14.20
CA LEU A 95 0.80 -6.26 15.19
C LEU A 95 1.06 -5.87 16.64
N GLN A 96 2.02 -4.99 16.91
CA GLN A 96 2.30 -4.44 18.23
C GLN A 96 1.62 -3.08 18.46
N ASN A 97 0.98 -2.51 17.45
CA ASN A 97 0.27 -1.25 17.58
C ASN A 97 -1.17 -1.50 18.07
N GLN A 98 -1.44 -1.03 19.29
CA GLN A 98 -2.74 -1.19 19.94
C GLN A 98 -3.89 -0.63 19.11
N ASP A 99 -3.73 0.56 18.52
CA ASP A 99 -4.78 1.21 17.75
C ASP A 99 -5.13 0.41 16.49
N VAL A 100 -4.12 -0.20 15.85
CA VAL A 100 -4.31 -1.06 14.68
C VAL A 100 -5.03 -2.35 15.06
N ILE A 101 -4.69 -2.95 16.20
CA ILE A 101 -5.37 -4.16 16.67
C ILE A 101 -6.81 -3.85 17.08
N ASN A 102 -7.05 -2.73 17.77
CA ASN A 102 -8.41 -2.28 18.07
C ASN A 102 -9.20 -1.96 16.79
N GLY A 103 -8.54 -1.38 15.77
CA GLY A 103 -9.13 -1.19 14.43
C GLY A 103 -9.51 -2.53 13.77
N THR A 104 -8.66 -3.54 13.89
CA THR A 104 -8.93 -4.90 13.40
C THR A 104 -10.13 -5.52 14.13
N ALA A 105 -10.21 -5.37 15.45
CA ALA A 105 -11.33 -5.86 16.24
C ALA A 105 -12.65 -5.20 15.83
N ARG A 106 -12.67 -3.89 15.64
CA ARG A 106 -13.84 -3.15 15.13
C ARG A 106 -14.25 -3.63 13.72
N PHE A 107 -13.29 -3.88 12.84
CA PHE A 107 -13.55 -4.45 11.52
C PHE A 107 -14.23 -5.83 11.60
N LEU A 108 -13.90 -6.63 12.62
CA LEU A 108 -14.53 -7.93 12.88
C LEU A 108 -15.86 -7.81 13.65
N GLY A 109 -16.34 -6.60 13.92
CA GLY A 109 -17.60 -6.36 14.62
C GLY A 109 -17.49 -6.41 16.16
N SER A 110 -16.29 -6.43 16.72
CA SER A 110 -16.10 -6.35 18.18
C SER A 110 -16.27 -4.92 18.67
N THR A 111 -16.98 -4.76 19.78
CA THR A 111 -17.10 -3.50 20.50
C THR A 111 -16.07 -3.35 21.62
N GLY A 112 -15.38 -4.44 21.97
CA GLY A 112 -14.33 -4.43 23.01
C GLY A 112 -13.03 -3.82 22.47
N GLU A 113 -12.33 -3.13 23.33
CA GLU A 113 -10.99 -2.61 23.07
C GLU A 113 -9.99 -3.23 24.04
N ILE A 114 -8.75 -3.42 23.57
CA ILE A 114 -7.65 -3.85 24.41
C ILE A 114 -6.84 -2.63 24.86
N GLU A 115 -6.41 -2.63 26.11
CA GLU A 115 -5.58 -1.55 26.68
C GLU A 115 -4.10 -1.71 26.31
N ALA A 116 -3.66 -2.94 26.09
CA ALA A 116 -2.29 -3.25 25.68
C ALA A 116 -2.19 -4.55 24.90
N VAL A 117 -1.31 -4.58 23.91
CA VAL A 117 -0.96 -5.81 23.19
C VAL A 117 0.03 -6.63 24.02
N LYS A 118 -0.43 -7.74 24.59
CA LYS A 118 0.45 -8.69 25.30
C LYS A 118 1.05 -9.66 24.27
N ALA A 119 2.28 -9.40 23.84
CA ALA A 119 2.99 -10.29 22.92
C ALA A 119 3.36 -11.60 23.63
N LYS A 120 2.64 -12.68 23.32
CA LYS A 120 2.98 -14.05 23.77
C LYS A 120 4.11 -14.67 22.94
N LEU A 121 4.32 -14.17 21.73
CA LEU A 121 5.38 -14.63 20.82
C LEU A 121 6.47 -13.57 20.75
N LEU A 122 7.70 -13.99 20.94
CA LEU A 122 8.87 -13.13 20.89
C LEU A 122 9.50 -13.21 19.48
N PRO A 123 10.11 -12.14 18.98
CA PRO A 123 10.94 -12.23 17.78
C PRO A 123 12.05 -13.26 17.98
N GLN A 124 12.12 -14.23 17.07
CA GLN A 124 13.15 -15.28 17.16
C GLN A 124 14.53 -14.70 16.91
N ASN A 125 14.62 -13.77 15.98
CA ASN A 125 15.89 -13.20 15.57
C ASN A 125 15.74 -11.69 15.31
N PRO A 126 15.83 -10.83 16.36
CA PRO A 126 15.60 -9.40 16.27
C PRO A 126 16.78 -8.60 15.69
N VAL A 127 17.92 -9.22 15.40
CA VAL A 127 19.11 -8.56 14.90
C VAL A 127 18.92 -8.04 13.46
N ALA A 128 19.80 -7.16 13.00
CA ALA A 128 19.76 -6.59 11.65
C ALA A 128 19.94 -7.68 10.56
N LEU A 129 19.47 -7.41 9.35
CA LEU A 129 19.62 -8.34 8.21
C LEU A 129 21.09 -8.62 7.90
N SER A 130 21.97 -7.64 8.05
CA SER A 130 23.43 -7.79 7.87
C SER A 130 24.05 -8.81 8.82
N GLU A 131 23.43 -9.05 9.96
CA GLU A 131 23.90 -10.03 10.94
C GLU A 131 23.29 -11.43 10.71
N LYS A 132 22.19 -11.51 9.95
CA LYS A 132 21.47 -12.75 9.63
C LYS A 132 21.94 -13.41 8.34
N VAL A 133 22.61 -12.66 7.45
CA VAL A 133 22.97 -13.13 6.11
C VAL A 133 24.48 -13.17 5.95
N GLU A 134 25.01 -14.32 5.53
CA GLU A 134 26.46 -14.52 5.33
C GLU A 134 26.99 -13.67 4.17
N ASN A 135 26.29 -13.70 3.04
CA ASN A 135 26.63 -13.00 1.81
C ASN A 135 25.82 -11.71 1.63
N PHE A 136 25.69 -10.89 2.70
CA PHE A 136 24.86 -9.70 2.72
C PHE A 136 25.16 -8.70 1.57
N PRO A 137 26.43 -8.39 1.21
CA PRO A 137 26.71 -7.51 0.07
C PRO A 137 26.19 -8.05 -1.26
N ALA A 138 26.30 -9.35 -1.50
CA ALA A 138 25.73 -9.99 -2.70
C ALA A 138 24.21 -9.91 -2.69
N MET A 139 23.56 -10.14 -1.54
CA MET A 139 22.12 -9.94 -1.41
C MET A 139 21.72 -8.52 -1.76
N GLN A 140 22.43 -7.50 -1.29
CA GLN A 140 22.12 -6.09 -1.61
C GLN A 140 22.23 -5.81 -3.11
N ALA A 141 23.26 -6.33 -3.77
CA ALA A 141 23.44 -6.18 -5.21
C ALA A 141 22.29 -6.81 -6.02
N GLU A 142 21.88 -8.02 -5.66
CA GLU A 142 20.77 -8.73 -6.29
C GLU A 142 19.42 -8.00 -6.05
N LEU A 143 19.17 -7.57 -4.81
CA LEU A 143 17.96 -6.82 -4.49
C LEU A 143 17.87 -5.48 -5.23
N ALA A 144 19.01 -4.86 -5.56
CA ALA A 144 19.04 -3.63 -6.33
C ALA A 144 18.60 -3.82 -7.80
N GLN A 145 18.71 -5.03 -8.33
CA GLN A 145 18.31 -5.38 -9.70
C GLN A 145 16.83 -5.77 -9.82
N ILE A 146 16.15 -6.02 -8.71
CA ILE A 146 14.74 -6.38 -8.74
C ILE A 146 13.92 -5.17 -9.26
N ASP A 147 13.06 -5.45 -10.25
CA ASP A 147 12.09 -4.46 -10.74
C ASP A 147 11.08 -4.11 -9.65
N ARG A 148 11.29 -2.95 -9.02
CA ARG A 148 10.42 -2.39 -7.99
C ARG A 148 9.26 -1.58 -8.54
N PHE A 149 9.21 -1.34 -9.84
CA PHE A 149 8.16 -0.54 -10.45
C PHE A 149 6.83 -1.28 -10.53
N ASN A 150 6.83 -2.59 -10.45
CA ASN A 150 5.62 -3.40 -10.39
C ASN A 150 5.08 -3.52 -8.95
N LEU A 151 4.89 -2.38 -8.30
CA LEU A 151 4.51 -2.27 -6.88
C LEU A 151 3.10 -2.81 -6.57
N ALA A 152 2.25 -3.03 -7.58
CA ALA A 152 0.98 -3.71 -7.39
C ALA A 152 1.14 -5.18 -6.94
N ARG A 153 2.31 -5.77 -7.17
CA ARG A 153 2.63 -7.16 -6.86
C ARG A 153 3.44 -7.35 -5.59
N VAL A 154 4.10 -6.30 -5.11
CA VAL A 154 4.99 -6.37 -3.95
C VAL A 154 4.61 -5.28 -2.97
N PRO A 155 3.90 -5.61 -1.89
CA PRO A 155 3.67 -4.65 -0.83
C PRO A 155 4.97 -4.34 -0.09
N ASP A 156 5.17 -3.07 0.23
CA ASP A 156 6.05 -2.57 1.29
C ASP A 156 7.57 -2.83 1.18
N PHE A 157 8.21 -2.37 0.09
CA PHE A 157 9.67 -2.17 0.09
C PHE A 157 10.12 -0.83 0.71
N GLU A 158 9.22 0.13 0.88
CA GLU A 158 9.57 1.48 1.33
C GLU A 158 8.97 1.84 2.70
N PRO A 159 9.63 2.75 3.44
CA PRO A 159 9.10 3.27 4.68
C PRO A 159 7.75 3.95 4.47
N ARG A 160 6.80 3.68 5.31
CA ARG A 160 5.48 4.29 5.25
C ARG A 160 5.55 5.79 5.47
N ARG A 161 4.98 6.54 4.54
CA ARG A 161 4.69 7.96 4.70
C ARG A 161 3.19 8.13 4.83
N ARG A 162 2.76 9.01 5.75
CA ARG A 162 1.34 9.35 5.87
C ARG A 162 0.87 10.02 4.57
N PRO A 163 -0.23 9.56 3.94
CA PRO A 163 -0.79 10.21 2.77
C PRO A 163 -1.28 11.61 3.15
N VAL A 164 -1.05 12.59 2.29
CA VAL A 164 -1.61 13.93 2.44
C VAL A 164 -2.90 13.98 1.63
N ILE A 165 -4.03 13.98 2.33
CA ILE A 165 -5.34 14.21 1.73
C ILE A 165 -5.53 15.72 1.66
N SER A 166 -5.71 16.25 0.45
CA SER A 166 -5.79 17.70 0.22
C SER A 166 -7.20 18.25 0.41
N HIS A 167 -8.22 17.47 0.12
CA HIS A 167 -9.63 17.82 0.20
C HIS A 167 -10.49 16.56 0.15
N TYR A 168 -11.79 16.71 0.31
CA TYR A 168 -12.75 15.61 0.24
C TYR A 168 -13.76 15.91 -0.86
N ILE A 169 -14.26 14.86 -1.52
CA ILE A 169 -15.32 14.93 -2.51
C ILE A 169 -16.36 13.86 -2.14
N ALA A 170 -17.59 14.28 -1.93
CA ALA A 170 -18.66 13.37 -1.58
C ALA A 170 -19.80 13.43 -2.60
N THR A 171 -20.51 12.31 -2.73
CA THR A 171 -21.79 12.26 -3.43
C THR A 171 -22.83 13.10 -2.70
N SER A 172 -23.75 13.75 -3.43
CA SER A 172 -24.81 14.56 -2.88
C SER A 172 -26.03 13.74 -2.45
N ARG A 173 -26.31 12.64 -3.14
CA ARG A 173 -27.44 11.73 -2.87
C ARG A 173 -27.00 10.41 -2.26
N GLY A 174 -25.81 9.94 -2.64
CA GLY A 174 -25.22 8.70 -2.16
C GLY A 174 -24.45 8.84 -0.85
N SER A 175 -23.80 7.75 -0.44
CA SER A 175 -23.01 7.69 0.80
C SER A 175 -21.54 7.36 0.52
N LEU A 176 -20.96 8.00 -0.51
CA LEU A 176 -19.56 7.81 -0.90
C LEU A 176 -18.74 9.06 -0.62
N LEU A 177 -17.58 8.86 0.01
CA LEU A 177 -16.61 9.90 0.32
C LEU A 177 -15.27 9.57 -0.34
N PHE A 178 -14.90 10.31 -1.36
CA PHE A 178 -13.60 10.18 -2.01
C PHE A 178 -12.57 11.06 -1.33
N MET A 179 -11.43 10.49 -1.03
CA MET A 179 -10.27 11.14 -0.42
C MET A 179 -9.14 11.26 -1.45
N PRO A 180 -9.11 12.36 -2.25
CA PRO A 180 -8.10 12.53 -3.29
C PRO A 180 -6.70 12.62 -2.71
N VAL A 181 -5.76 11.88 -3.30
CA VAL A 181 -4.32 12.07 -3.06
C VAL A 181 -3.73 12.94 -4.16
N ARG A 182 -2.66 13.68 -3.86
CA ARG A 182 -1.98 14.53 -4.85
C ARG A 182 -1.58 13.71 -6.08
N SER A 183 -1.88 14.25 -7.26
CA SER A 183 -1.63 13.61 -8.56
C SER A 183 -2.37 12.27 -8.78
N GLY A 184 -3.39 11.99 -7.98
CA GLY A 184 -4.37 10.93 -8.24
C GLY A 184 -5.29 11.28 -9.42
N PRO A 185 -6.14 10.35 -9.86
CA PRO A 185 -7.08 10.55 -10.98
C PRO A 185 -8.36 11.27 -10.52
N VAL A 186 -8.23 12.50 -9.98
CA VAL A 186 -9.33 13.22 -9.31
C VAL A 186 -10.47 13.48 -10.29
N GLU A 187 -10.17 13.98 -11.47
CA GLU A 187 -11.18 14.33 -12.48
C GLU A 187 -11.99 13.09 -12.92
N THR A 188 -11.30 12.01 -13.27
CA THR A 188 -11.94 10.74 -13.69
C THR A 188 -12.84 10.18 -12.58
N ILE A 189 -12.40 10.25 -11.32
CA ILE A 189 -13.19 9.76 -10.19
C ILE A 189 -14.36 10.69 -9.89
N SER A 190 -14.21 12.00 -10.05
CA SER A 190 -15.32 12.94 -9.89
C SER A 190 -16.39 12.72 -10.96
N GLN A 191 -16.01 12.51 -12.23
CA GLN A 191 -16.93 12.16 -13.30
C GLN A 191 -17.67 10.84 -12.99
N TRP A 192 -16.95 9.83 -12.49
CA TRP A 192 -17.56 8.56 -12.09
C TRP A 192 -18.55 8.74 -10.93
N LEU A 193 -18.21 9.53 -9.89
CA LEU A 193 -19.11 9.81 -8.77
C LEU A 193 -20.36 10.58 -9.21
N SER A 194 -20.20 11.57 -10.08
CA SER A 194 -21.30 12.34 -10.66
C SER A 194 -22.25 11.42 -11.46
N ALA A 195 -21.71 10.57 -12.30
CA ALA A 195 -22.49 9.60 -13.07
C ALA A 195 -23.20 8.57 -12.16
N LEU A 196 -22.55 8.12 -11.09
CA LEU A 196 -23.13 7.18 -10.13
C LEU A 196 -24.29 7.77 -9.34
N ASP A 197 -24.19 9.05 -9.00
CA ASP A 197 -25.17 9.79 -8.21
C ASP A 197 -26.29 10.42 -9.08
N ASP A 198 -26.16 10.30 -10.42
CA ASP A 198 -27.02 10.91 -11.43
C ASP A 198 -27.21 12.42 -11.20
N VAL A 199 -26.07 13.12 -11.11
CA VAL A 199 -25.99 14.57 -10.86
C VAL A 199 -24.90 15.19 -11.73
N ASP A 200 -24.91 16.51 -11.85
CA ASP A 200 -23.81 17.23 -12.48
C ASP A 200 -22.57 17.29 -11.57
N LEU A 201 -21.38 17.43 -12.20
CA LEU A 201 -20.12 17.56 -11.45
C LEU A 201 -20.13 18.69 -10.41
N SER A 202 -20.85 19.77 -10.69
CA SER A 202 -21.01 20.93 -9.79
C SER A 202 -21.86 20.64 -8.56
N GLU A 203 -22.63 19.57 -8.57
CA GLU A 203 -23.48 19.14 -7.45
C GLU A 203 -22.75 18.21 -6.47
N LEU A 204 -21.54 17.73 -6.81
CA LEU A 204 -20.72 17.01 -5.85
C LEU A 204 -20.27 17.94 -4.71
N LEU A 205 -20.30 17.38 -3.51
CA LEU A 205 -19.91 18.13 -2.31
C LEU A 205 -18.39 18.17 -2.20
N THR A 206 -17.79 19.35 -2.25
CA THR A 206 -16.31 19.52 -2.25
C THR A 206 -15.81 20.46 -1.17
N ALA A 207 -16.66 21.33 -0.63
CA ALA A 207 -16.28 22.34 0.36
C ALA A 207 -16.40 21.79 1.78
N PHE A 208 -15.47 20.89 2.16
CA PHE A 208 -15.44 20.33 3.51
C PHE A 208 -14.42 21.03 4.39
N ASP A 209 -14.87 21.72 5.42
CA ASP A 209 -14.10 21.96 6.62
C ASP A 209 -14.29 20.79 7.63
N PRO A 210 -13.53 20.71 8.73
CA PRO A 210 -13.67 19.61 9.69
C PRO A 210 -15.09 19.48 10.31
N PRO A 211 -15.80 20.55 10.66
CA PRO A 211 -17.20 20.48 11.10
C PRO A 211 -18.14 19.95 10.03
N ALA A 212 -18.06 20.46 8.79
CA ALA A 212 -18.88 20.01 7.67
C ALA A 212 -18.67 18.54 7.35
N LEU A 213 -17.41 18.07 7.35
CA LEU A 213 -17.09 16.66 7.15
C LEU A 213 -17.73 15.78 8.22
N LYS A 214 -17.61 16.19 9.49
CA LYS A 214 -18.22 15.45 10.61
C LYS A 214 -19.74 15.40 10.50
N SER A 215 -20.38 16.52 10.16
CA SER A 215 -21.82 16.59 9.95
C SER A 215 -22.28 15.70 8.80
N TRP A 216 -21.55 15.70 7.69
CA TRP A 216 -21.83 14.82 6.56
C TRP A 216 -21.72 13.34 6.96
N GLN A 217 -20.66 12.95 7.67
CA GLN A 217 -20.46 11.58 8.16
C GLN A 217 -21.58 11.13 9.10
N GLN A 218 -22.07 12.03 9.96
CA GLN A 218 -23.20 11.75 10.86
C GLN A 218 -24.52 11.61 10.11
N ALA A 219 -24.74 12.39 9.05
CA ALA A 219 -25.92 12.30 8.20
C ALA A 219 -25.94 11.05 7.30
N HIS A 220 -24.77 10.42 7.05
CA HIS A 220 -24.63 9.25 6.20
C HIS A 220 -24.04 8.07 6.98
N PRO A 221 -24.77 7.49 7.94
CA PRO A 221 -24.31 6.34 8.70
C PRO A 221 -24.09 5.16 7.73
N GLY A 222 -22.90 4.54 7.82
CA GLY A 222 -22.53 3.46 6.91
C GLY A 222 -21.93 3.92 5.56
N HIS A 223 -21.61 5.22 5.42
CA HIS A 223 -20.87 5.72 4.25
C HIS A 223 -19.57 4.92 3.99
N ARG A 224 -19.14 4.93 2.75
CA ARG A 224 -17.86 4.33 2.34
C ARG A 224 -16.88 5.42 1.96
N SER A 225 -15.72 5.41 2.63
CA SER A 225 -14.61 6.28 2.29
C SER A 225 -13.57 5.52 1.48
N PHE A 226 -13.05 6.12 0.41
CA PHE A 226 -12.06 5.49 -0.45
C PHE A 226 -11.08 6.50 -1.02
N THR A 227 -9.94 6.00 -1.49
CA THR A 227 -8.98 6.74 -2.30
C THR A 227 -8.60 5.92 -3.52
N VAL A 228 -8.13 6.60 -4.55
CA VAL A 228 -7.61 5.95 -5.76
C VAL A 228 -6.20 6.47 -6.00
N ILE A 229 -5.27 5.56 -6.14
CA ILE A 229 -3.87 5.86 -6.39
C ILE A 229 -3.49 5.45 -7.82
N ARG A 230 -2.61 6.24 -8.43
CA ARG A 230 -1.96 5.83 -9.68
C ARG A 230 -0.75 4.97 -9.37
N HIS A 231 -0.42 4.06 -10.26
CA HIS A 231 0.88 3.39 -10.22
C HIS A 231 2.00 4.43 -10.12
N PRO A 232 3.04 4.23 -9.29
CA PRO A 232 4.07 5.25 -9.04
C PRO A 232 4.73 5.81 -10.29
N VAL A 233 5.05 4.96 -11.28
CA VAL A 233 5.62 5.41 -12.57
C VAL A 233 4.62 6.25 -13.35
N ALA A 234 3.37 5.80 -13.47
CA ALA A 234 2.32 6.55 -14.14
C ALA A 234 2.03 7.89 -13.43
N ARG A 235 2.14 7.92 -12.10
CA ARG A 235 2.03 9.16 -11.32
C ARG A 235 3.20 10.10 -11.58
N ALA A 236 4.43 9.59 -11.59
CA ALA A 236 5.62 10.38 -11.90
C ALA A 236 5.55 10.95 -13.33
N HIS A 237 5.17 10.13 -14.31
CA HIS A 237 4.96 10.56 -15.68
C HIS A 237 3.85 11.63 -15.79
N TYR A 238 2.72 11.41 -15.14
CA TYR A 238 1.64 12.41 -15.10
C TYR A 238 2.11 13.74 -14.50
N VAL A 239 2.83 13.72 -13.37
CA VAL A 239 3.38 14.94 -12.75
C VAL A 239 4.41 15.60 -13.67
N PHE A 240 5.26 14.83 -14.32
CA PHE A 240 6.23 15.33 -15.26
C PHE A 240 5.54 16.07 -16.42
N CYS A 241 4.57 15.45 -17.08
CA CYS A 241 3.84 16.05 -18.17
C CYS A 241 3.03 17.30 -17.75
N THR A 242 2.29 17.19 -16.64
CA THR A 242 1.33 18.24 -16.23
C THR A 242 1.93 19.36 -15.40
N ARG A 243 3.11 19.18 -14.78
CA ARG A 243 3.71 20.15 -13.86
C ARG A 243 5.12 20.60 -14.25
N ILE A 244 5.85 19.78 -14.98
CA ILE A 244 7.22 20.09 -15.40
C ILE A 244 7.26 20.51 -16.87
N LEU A 245 6.65 19.75 -17.77
CA LEU A 245 6.57 20.11 -19.19
C LEU A 245 5.52 21.18 -19.47
N SER A 246 4.42 21.19 -18.73
CA SER A 246 3.34 22.15 -18.91
C SER A 246 3.80 23.59 -18.74
N THR A 247 3.25 24.47 -19.56
CA THR A 247 3.41 25.93 -19.47
C THR A 247 2.26 26.60 -18.70
N GLU A 248 1.31 25.81 -18.21
CA GLU A 248 0.16 26.28 -17.44
C GLU A 248 0.57 26.90 -16.09
N PRO A 249 -0.24 27.81 -15.49
CA PRO A 249 0.07 28.49 -14.23
C PRO A 249 0.39 27.57 -13.05
N GLN A 250 -0.02 26.31 -13.12
CA GLN A 250 0.18 25.31 -12.07
C GLN A 250 1.54 24.59 -12.14
N GLN A 251 2.40 24.97 -13.06
CA GLN A 251 3.73 24.38 -13.26
C GLN A 251 4.62 24.53 -12.01
N PHE A 252 5.56 23.61 -11.86
CA PHE A 252 6.58 23.67 -10.81
C PHE A 252 7.76 24.56 -11.22
N SER A 253 7.56 25.88 -11.25
CA SER A 253 8.54 26.87 -11.70
C SER A 253 9.91 26.70 -11.07
N ARG A 254 9.98 26.42 -9.77
CA ARG A 254 11.25 26.17 -9.06
C ARG A 254 11.99 24.94 -9.58
N ILE A 255 11.28 23.83 -9.82
CA ILE A 255 11.89 22.60 -10.36
C ILE A 255 12.34 22.82 -11.79
N ARG A 256 11.53 23.46 -12.63
CA ARG A 256 11.89 23.84 -14.02
C ARG A 256 13.18 24.67 -14.04
N ASN A 257 13.30 25.68 -13.16
CA ASN A 257 14.50 26.50 -13.05
C ASN A 257 15.73 25.69 -12.61
N ILE A 258 15.58 24.74 -11.69
CA ILE A 258 16.67 23.83 -11.27
C ILE A 258 17.11 22.96 -12.45
N LEU A 259 16.16 22.34 -13.15
CA LEU A 259 16.45 21.49 -14.32
C LEU A 259 17.18 22.25 -15.43
N GLY A 260 16.75 23.48 -15.73
CA GLY A 260 17.41 24.32 -16.73
C GLY A 260 18.80 24.77 -16.29
N ARG A 261 18.96 25.28 -15.06
CA ARG A 261 20.21 25.89 -14.59
C ARG A 261 21.32 24.89 -14.24
N PHE A 262 20.96 23.78 -13.59
CA PHE A 262 21.96 22.83 -13.06
C PHE A 262 22.13 21.60 -13.93
N PHE A 263 21.08 21.20 -14.66
CA PHE A 263 21.10 20.01 -15.49
C PHE A 263 21.08 20.32 -16.98
N HIS A 264 20.99 21.61 -17.35
CA HIS A 264 20.95 22.10 -18.75
C HIS A 264 19.85 21.45 -19.59
N ILE A 265 18.73 21.03 -18.94
CA ILE A 265 17.58 20.44 -19.63
C ILE A 265 16.75 21.57 -20.22
N LYS A 266 16.56 21.54 -21.54
CA LYS A 266 15.65 22.45 -22.23
C LYS A 266 14.22 22.00 -21.97
N LEU A 267 13.41 22.87 -21.43
CA LEU A 267 11.99 22.64 -21.18
C LEU A 267 11.16 23.55 -22.08
N PRO A 268 9.94 23.12 -22.50
CA PRO A 268 9.08 23.94 -23.35
C PRO A 268 8.79 25.29 -22.69
N GLU A 269 8.84 26.37 -23.48
CA GLU A 269 8.47 27.71 -23.04
C GLU A 269 7.01 28.01 -23.34
N ASN A 270 6.45 27.39 -24.39
CA ASN A 270 5.08 27.57 -24.85
C ASN A 270 4.34 26.24 -24.99
N ALA A 271 3.01 26.26 -24.89
CA ALA A 271 2.15 25.08 -25.01
C ALA A 271 2.26 24.35 -26.37
N ASN A 272 2.74 25.03 -27.41
CA ASN A 272 2.90 24.47 -28.73
C ASN A 272 4.30 23.89 -29.03
N ASP A 273 5.16 23.86 -28.03
CA ASP A 273 6.51 23.32 -28.16
C ASP A 273 6.47 21.80 -28.02
N HIS A 274 6.19 21.11 -29.11
CA HIS A 274 6.05 19.66 -29.22
C HIS A 274 7.39 18.90 -29.22
N ALA A 275 8.44 19.43 -28.61
CA ALA A 275 9.80 18.87 -28.64
C ALA A 275 9.96 17.54 -27.89
N TYR A 276 8.86 16.89 -27.46
CA TYR A 276 8.89 15.63 -26.70
C TYR A 276 7.92 14.62 -27.31
N ASP A 277 8.22 14.16 -28.50
CA ASP A 277 7.77 12.86 -28.96
C ASP A 277 8.52 11.79 -28.14
N LEU A 278 7.79 11.19 -27.20
CA LEU A 278 8.26 10.05 -26.40
C LEU A 278 7.98 8.75 -27.15
#